data_2cd2b6d01e8d7ef36dd88dfea2904b84
#
_entry.id   2cd2b6d01e8d7ef36dd88dfea2904b84
#
_cell.length_a   1.000
_cell.length_b   1.000
_cell.length_c   1.000
_cell.angle_alpha   90.00
_cell.angle_beta   90.00
_cell.angle_gamma   90.00
#
_symmetry.space_group_name_H-M   'P 1'
#
loop_
_entity.id
_entity.type
_entity.pdbx_description
1 polymer ?
#
loop_
_entity_poly.entity_id
_entity_poly.type
_entity_poly.pdbx_seq_one_letter_code
_entity_poly.pdbx_strand_id
1 'polypeptide(L)'
;MFKRLLAFPYFALALMLLTYAIFGWQWFERGQAWHHHWAVFPWKWSYFVTLFWGVITLLNLLVIGTMTAPLAFLRDWILKLFQSDTKSFILALGFSILSVILVVYLSITLEWMIIFTALTLARLELQDHRYNEWIAFWVLAIVALSGLGIGSLSHYYLTDGL
;
A
#
# COMPACT_ATOMS: atom_id res chain seq x y z
N MET A 1 -10.06 16.93 27.01
CA MET A 1 -10.96 16.30 26.02
C MET A 1 -10.18 15.72 24.85
N PHE A 2 -9.20 16.40 24.28
CA PHE A 2 -8.34 15.93 23.18
C PHE A 2 -7.54 14.64 23.49
N LYS A 3 -7.03 14.45 24.71
CA LYS A 3 -6.27 13.25 25.11
C LYS A 3 -7.11 11.94 25.09
N ARG A 4 -8.44 12.01 25.17
CA ARG A 4 -9.29 10.81 25.11
C ARG A 4 -9.65 10.42 23.67
N LEU A 5 -9.63 11.34 22.72
CA LEU A 5 -9.84 11.07 21.29
C LEU A 5 -8.62 10.39 20.64
N LEU A 6 -7.41 10.73 21.13
CA LEU A 6 -6.16 10.07 20.70
C LEU A 6 -5.93 8.69 21.33
N ALA A 7 -6.74 8.32 22.34
CA ALA A 7 -6.62 7.03 23.02
C ALA A 7 -7.48 5.91 22.38
N PHE A 8 -8.13 6.16 21.24
CA PHE A 8 -8.94 5.16 20.55
C PHE A 8 -8.23 4.65 19.29
N PRO A 9 -8.08 3.32 19.12
CA PRO A 9 -7.52 2.70 17.92
C PRO A 9 -8.29 3.08 16.65
N TYR A 10 -9.50 3.62 16.80
CA TYR A 10 -10.36 4.05 15.70
C TYR A 10 -9.81 5.26 14.93
N PHE A 11 -8.98 6.13 15.54
CA PHE A 11 -8.47 7.31 14.86
C PHE A 11 -7.46 6.94 13.78
N ALA A 12 -6.48 6.07 14.10
CA ALA A 12 -5.50 5.63 13.10
C ALA A 12 -6.15 4.76 12.02
N LEU A 13 -7.12 3.91 12.40
CA LEU A 13 -7.89 3.12 11.43
C LEU A 13 -8.74 4.02 10.52
N ALA A 14 -9.36 5.09 11.05
CA ALA A 14 -10.12 6.05 10.26
C ALA A 14 -9.20 6.84 9.31
N LEU A 15 -8.03 7.28 9.78
CA LEU A 15 -7.02 7.93 8.96
C LEU A 15 -6.52 7.01 7.84
N MET A 16 -6.26 5.75 8.16
CA MET A 16 -5.87 4.74 7.20
C MET A 16 -6.97 4.52 6.15
N LEU A 17 -8.22 4.37 6.57
CA LEU A 17 -9.35 4.22 5.66
C LEU A 17 -9.48 5.40 4.70
N LEU A 18 -9.35 6.63 5.21
CA LEU A 18 -9.39 7.84 4.41
C LEU A 18 -8.23 7.91 3.41
N THR A 19 -7.02 7.56 3.84
CA THR A 19 -5.83 7.50 2.98
C THR A 19 -6.04 6.51 1.84
N TYR A 20 -6.55 5.31 2.15
CA TYR A 20 -6.83 4.29 1.14
C TYR A 20 -8.00 4.67 0.22
N ALA A 21 -8.97 5.44 0.69
CA ALA A 21 -10.06 5.94 -0.15
C ALA A 21 -9.53 6.97 -1.17
N ILE A 22 -8.70 7.92 -0.74
CA ILE A 22 -8.04 8.88 -1.65
C ILE A 22 -7.17 8.14 -2.67
N PHE A 23 -6.43 7.14 -2.23
CA PHE A 23 -5.59 6.32 -3.09
C PHE A 23 -6.42 5.52 -4.10
N GLY A 24 -7.54 4.92 -3.68
CA GLY A 24 -8.46 4.21 -4.57
C GLY A 24 -9.03 5.11 -5.66
N TRP A 25 -9.37 6.37 -5.32
CA TRP A 25 -9.81 7.38 -6.28
C TRP A 25 -8.72 7.66 -7.33
N GLN A 26 -7.51 8.00 -6.91
CA GLN A 26 -6.41 8.37 -7.80
C GLN A 26 -5.98 7.21 -8.71
N TRP A 27 -5.96 6.00 -8.17
CA TRP A 27 -5.57 4.81 -8.95
C TRP A 27 -6.64 4.39 -9.96
N PHE A 28 -7.91 4.63 -9.67
CA PHE A 28 -8.98 4.42 -10.62
C PHE A 28 -8.84 5.36 -11.83
N GLU A 29 -8.59 6.65 -11.58
CA GLU A 29 -8.34 7.65 -12.61
C GLU A 29 -7.14 7.29 -13.49
N ARG A 30 -6.04 6.89 -12.87
CA ARG A 30 -4.84 6.42 -13.61
C ARG A 30 -5.10 5.15 -14.41
N GLY A 31 -5.87 4.22 -13.87
CA GLY A 31 -6.25 2.99 -14.56
C GLY A 31 -7.01 3.25 -15.85
N GLN A 32 -7.92 4.22 -15.85
CA GLN A 32 -8.62 4.67 -17.05
C GLN A 32 -7.67 5.31 -18.07
N ALA A 33 -6.77 6.20 -17.63
CA ALA A 33 -5.79 6.84 -18.50
C ALA A 33 -4.84 5.81 -19.15
N TRP A 34 -4.41 4.80 -18.40
CA TRP A 34 -3.57 3.72 -18.91
C TRP A 34 -4.30 2.85 -19.93
N HIS A 35 -5.58 2.57 -19.74
CA HIS A 35 -6.35 1.81 -20.70
C HIS A 35 -6.41 2.50 -22.06
N HIS A 36 -6.56 3.81 -22.12
CA HIS A 36 -6.52 4.56 -23.37
C HIS A 36 -5.17 4.45 -24.09
N HIS A 37 -4.06 4.35 -23.36
CA HIS A 37 -2.72 4.18 -23.94
C HIS A 37 -2.46 2.75 -24.43
N TRP A 38 -3.06 1.73 -23.80
CA TRP A 38 -2.88 0.32 -24.13
C TRP A 38 -4.02 -0.26 -24.98
N ALA A 39 -4.89 0.59 -25.52
CA ALA A 39 -6.00 0.19 -26.43
C ALA A 39 -5.54 -0.55 -27.69
N VAL A 40 -4.25 -0.66 -27.95
CA VAL A 40 -3.65 -1.46 -29.02
C VAL A 40 -3.80 -2.97 -28.78
N PHE A 41 -3.99 -3.39 -27.52
CA PHE A 41 -4.22 -4.80 -27.20
C PHE A 41 -5.72 -5.11 -27.13
N PRO A 42 -6.21 -6.19 -27.79
CA PRO A 42 -7.64 -6.53 -27.89
C PRO A 42 -8.20 -7.18 -26.60
N TRP A 43 -7.70 -6.76 -25.44
CA TRP A 43 -8.19 -7.26 -24.16
C TRP A 43 -9.50 -6.56 -23.81
N LYS A 44 -10.54 -7.36 -23.52
CA LYS A 44 -11.80 -6.79 -23.05
C LYS A 44 -11.55 -5.96 -21.79
N TRP A 45 -12.13 -4.77 -21.71
CA TRP A 45 -12.05 -3.84 -20.58
C TRP A 45 -12.18 -4.55 -19.22
N SER A 46 -13.09 -5.50 -19.12
CA SER A 46 -13.34 -6.23 -17.88
C SER A 46 -12.11 -7.03 -17.41
N TYR A 47 -11.33 -7.65 -18.28
CA TYR A 47 -10.12 -8.39 -17.90
C TYR A 47 -8.99 -7.47 -17.45
N PHE A 48 -8.83 -6.33 -18.12
CA PHE A 48 -7.84 -5.33 -17.73
C PHE A 48 -8.13 -4.77 -16.33
N VAL A 49 -9.38 -4.37 -16.08
CA VAL A 49 -9.82 -3.86 -14.77
C VAL A 49 -9.59 -4.91 -13.68
N THR A 50 -10.01 -6.15 -13.90
CA THR A 50 -9.86 -7.23 -12.91
C THR A 50 -8.38 -7.50 -12.60
N LEU A 51 -7.53 -7.55 -13.63
CA LEU A 51 -6.10 -7.81 -13.46
C LEU A 51 -5.41 -6.63 -12.75
N PHE A 52 -5.72 -5.40 -13.13
CA PHE A 52 -5.18 -4.19 -12.53
C PHE A 52 -5.52 -4.09 -11.04
N TRP A 53 -6.79 -4.26 -10.68
CA TRP A 53 -7.23 -4.27 -9.30
C TRP A 53 -6.70 -5.47 -8.51
N GLY A 54 -6.57 -6.62 -9.16
CA GLY A 54 -5.95 -7.80 -8.58
C GLY A 54 -4.49 -7.56 -8.18
N VAL A 55 -3.71 -6.92 -9.06
CA VAL A 55 -2.30 -6.57 -8.78
C VAL A 55 -2.20 -5.54 -7.65
N ILE A 56 -3.02 -4.48 -7.68
CA ILE A 56 -3.04 -3.46 -6.61
C ILE A 56 -3.39 -4.09 -5.27
N THR A 57 -4.44 -4.92 -5.22
CA THR A 57 -4.84 -5.62 -4.00
C THR A 57 -3.73 -6.55 -3.49
N LEU A 58 -3.11 -7.31 -4.37
CA LEU A 58 -2.00 -8.20 -4.02
C LEU A 58 -0.80 -7.42 -3.44
N LEU A 59 -0.41 -6.32 -4.09
CA LEU A 59 0.67 -5.46 -3.60
C LEU A 59 0.35 -4.88 -2.21
N ASN A 60 -0.88 -4.41 -2.00
CA ASN A 60 -1.28 -3.90 -0.69
C ASN A 60 -1.26 -4.99 0.39
N LEU A 61 -1.78 -6.18 0.11
CA LEU A 61 -1.73 -7.31 1.04
C LEU A 61 -0.29 -7.73 1.33
N LEU A 62 0.61 -7.66 0.33
CA LEU A 62 2.03 -7.95 0.52
C LEU A 62 2.69 -6.91 1.43
N VAL A 63 2.42 -5.62 1.24
CA VAL A 63 2.92 -4.55 2.12
C VAL A 63 2.40 -4.73 3.55
N ILE A 64 1.11 -5.00 3.73
CA ILE A 64 0.53 -5.29 5.05
C ILE A 64 1.20 -6.52 5.67
N GLY A 65 1.39 -7.60 4.90
CA GLY A 65 2.04 -8.82 5.33
C GLY A 65 3.49 -8.61 5.77
N THR A 66 4.27 -7.84 5.02
CA THR A 66 5.66 -7.51 5.40
C THR A 66 5.74 -6.67 6.65
N MET A 67 4.76 -5.79 6.87
CA MET A 67 4.69 -4.98 8.08
C MET A 67 4.24 -5.80 9.30
N THR A 68 3.41 -6.82 9.13
CA THR A 68 2.97 -7.69 10.22
C THR A 68 3.91 -8.87 10.48
N ALA A 69 4.79 -9.21 9.52
CA ALA A 69 5.80 -10.24 9.71
C ALA A 69 6.78 -9.86 10.83
N PRO A 70 7.22 -10.81 11.67
CA PRO A 70 8.17 -10.55 12.72
C PRO A 70 9.47 -10.00 12.14
N LEU A 71 9.88 -8.81 12.58
CA LEU A 71 11.11 -8.11 12.14
C LEU A 71 12.38 -8.97 12.27
N ALA A 72 12.35 -10.03 13.08
CA ALA A 72 13.41 -10.99 13.23
C ALA A 72 13.76 -11.69 11.91
N PHE A 73 12.77 -12.07 11.12
CA PHE A 73 13.01 -12.76 9.83
C PHE A 73 13.68 -11.83 8.81
N LEU A 74 13.25 -10.58 8.74
CA LEU A 74 13.87 -9.56 7.86
C LEU A 74 15.31 -9.28 8.29
N ARG A 75 15.55 -9.16 9.59
CA ARG A 75 16.89 -8.92 10.16
C ARG A 75 17.86 -10.04 9.77
N ASP A 76 17.47 -11.29 9.97
CA ASP A 76 18.31 -12.43 9.66
C ASP A 76 18.59 -12.57 8.16
N TRP A 77 17.63 -12.24 7.33
CA TRP A 77 17.77 -12.23 5.88
C TRP A 77 18.72 -11.12 5.41
N ILE A 78 18.57 -9.90 5.94
CA ILE A 78 19.46 -8.76 5.65
C ILE A 78 20.88 -9.08 6.10
N LEU A 79 21.08 -9.60 7.31
CA LEU A 79 22.41 -9.97 7.81
C LEU A 79 23.09 -11.02 6.93
N LYS A 80 22.36 -12.00 6.41
CA LYS A 80 22.90 -13.00 5.47
C LYS A 80 23.32 -12.40 4.12
N LEU A 81 22.63 -11.34 3.66
CA LEU A 81 22.97 -10.63 2.42
C LEU A 81 24.29 -9.86 2.53
N PHE A 82 24.63 -9.36 3.72
CA PHE A 82 25.85 -8.59 3.97
C PHE A 82 27.08 -9.45 4.34
N GLN A 83 26.97 -10.77 4.37
CA GLN A 83 28.07 -11.67 4.76
C GLN A 83 29.16 -11.88 3.70
N SER A 84 28.97 -11.39 2.46
CA SER A 84 29.94 -11.56 1.36
C SER A 84 30.18 -10.23 0.67
N ASP A 85 31.44 -9.86 0.45
CA ASP A 85 31.82 -8.59 -0.20
C ASP A 85 31.19 -8.43 -1.59
N THR A 86 31.15 -9.50 -2.37
CA THR A 86 30.50 -9.49 -3.71
C THR A 86 28.99 -9.23 -3.62
N LYS A 87 28.32 -9.83 -2.64
CA LYS A 87 26.88 -9.63 -2.44
C LYS A 87 26.59 -8.22 -1.95
N SER A 88 27.43 -7.69 -1.06
CA SER A 88 27.31 -6.32 -0.57
C SER A 88 27.46 -5.29 -1.71
N PHE A 89 28.39 -5.53 -2.63
CA PHE A 89 28.58 -4.67 -3.80
C PHE A 89 27.36 -4.68 -4.72
N ILE A 90 26.83 -5.86 -5.06
CA ILE A 90 25.62 -5.99 -5.89
C ILE A 90 24.43 -5.33 -5.22
N LEU A 91 24.30 -5.47 -3.91
CA LEU A 91 23.26 -4.83 -3.11
C LEU A 91 23.37 -3.30 -3.15
N ALA A 92 24.57 -2.75 -2.95
CA ALA A 92 24.83 -1.31 -3.04
C ALA A 92 24.48 -0.76 -4.42
N LEU A 93 24.85 -1.48 -5.47
CA LEU A 93 24.50 -1.12 -6.86
C LEU A 93 23.00 -1.17 -7.09
N GLY A 94 22.32 -2.20 -6.58
CA GLY A 94 20.86 -2.33 -6.64
C GLY A 94 20.14 -1.20 -5.89
N PHE A 95 20.59 -0.83 -4.70
CA PHE A 95 20.06 0.31 -3.95
C PHE A 95 20.30 1.63 -4.65
N SER A 96 21.45 1.81 -5.31
CA SER A 96 21.73 3.02 -6.11
C SER A 96 20.75 3.16 -7.26
N ILE A 97 20.53 2.10 -8.04
CA ILE A 97 19.55 2.08 -9.13
C ILE A 97 18.15 2.33 -8.60
N LEU A 98 17.77 1.66 -7.52
CA LEU A 98 16.47 1.84 -6.87
C LEU A 98 16.27 3.30 -6.43
N SER A 99 17.29 3.94 -5.84
CA SER A 99 17.23 5.35 -5.43
C SER A 99 16.98 6.28 -6.62
N VAL A 100 17.64 6.03 -7.75
CA VAL A 100 17.40 6.81 -8.97
C VAL A 100 15.96 6.65 -9.46
N ILE A 101 15.44 5.42 -9.48
CA ILE A 101 14.06 5.15 -9.87
C ILE A 101 13.08 5.87 -8.94
N LEU A 102 13.32 5.82 -7.63
CA LEU A 102 12.47 6.49 -6.63
C LEU A 102 12.44 8.02 -6.82
N VAL A 103 13.58 8.62 -7.19
CA VAL A 103 13.65 10.07 -7.47
C VAL A 103 12.95 10.42 -8.78
N VAL A 104 13.12 9.63 -9.83
CA VAL A 104 12.47 9.86 -11.13
C VAL A 104 10.95 9.76 -11.01
N TYR A 105 10.46 8.82 -10.22
CA TYR A 105 9.02 8.62 -9.96
C TYR A 105 8.58 9.18 -8.62
N LEU A 106 9.10 10.35 -8.23
CA LEU A 106 8.89 10.96 -6.91
C LEU A 106 7.40 11.07 -6.53
N SER A 107 6.54 11.44 -7.49
CA SER A 107 5.09 11.56 -7.26
C SER A 107 4.47 10.24 -6.77
N ILE A 108 4.78 9.15 -7.46
CA ILE A 108 4.28 7.82 -7.09
C ILE A 108 4.90 7.36 -5.78
N THR A 109 6.18 7.65 -5.58
CA THR A 109 6.92 7.31 -4.36
C THR A 109 6.30 7.98 -3.13
N LEU A 110 5.95 9.26 -3.22
CA LEU A 110 5.30 9.99 -2.12
C LEU A 110 3.94 9.39 -1.75
N GLU A 111 3.15 8.97 -2.72
CA GLU A 111 1.87 8.30 -2.47
C GLU A 111 2.06 7.00 -1.68
N TRP A 112 3.03 6.17 -2.09
CA TRP A 112 3.37 4.94 -1.37
C TRP A 112 3.90 5.22 0.04
N MET A 113 4.69 6.29 0.23
CA MET A 113 5.18 6.68 1.56
C MET A 113 4.03 7.09 2.48
N ILE A 114 3.02 7.80 1.98
CA ILE A 114 1.84 8.18 2.76
C ILE A 114 1.07 6.93 3.21
N ILE A 115 0.84 5.98 2.30
CA ILE A 115 0.17 4.71 2.62
C ILE A 115 0.96 3.93 3.66
N PHE A 116 2.28 3.82 3.47
CA PHE A 116 3.17 3.11 4.38
C PHE A 116 3.15 3.74 5.78
N THR A 117 3.15 5.07 5.86
CA THR A 117 3.08 5.80 7.12
C THR A 117 1.73 5.58 7.82
N ALA A 118 0.62 5.67 7.09
CA ALA A 118 -0.72 5.42 7.64
C ALA A 118 -0.86 3.98 8.15
N LEU A 119 -0.33 3.00 7.40
CA LEU A 119 -0.33 1.60 7.79
C LEU A 119 0.52 1.35 9.05
N THR A 120 1.71 1.96 9.10
CA THR A 120 2.61 1.83 10.26
C THR A 120 1.98 2.41 11.51
N LEU A 121 1.34 3.59 11.40
CA LEU A 121 0.63 4.23 12.50
C LEU A 121 -0.51 3.34 13.00
N ALA A 122 -1.34 2.84 12.10
CA ALA A 122 -2.46 1.96 12.45
C ALA A 122 -1.96 0.66 13.13
N ARG A 123 -0.84 0.10 12.65
CA ARG A 123 -0.22 -1.07 13.27
C ARG A 123 0.29 -0.80 14.67
N LEU A 124 1.01 0.30 14.88
CA LEU A 124 1.53 0.66 16.21
C LEU A 124 0.40 0.81 17.21
N GLU A 125 -0.70 1.41 16.81
CA GLU A 125 -1.86 1.59 17.67
C GLU A 125 -2.56 0.25 18.01
N LEU A 126 -2.65 -0.68 17.04
CA LEU A 126 -3.15 -2.04 17.29
C LEU A 126 -2.24 -2.85 18.22
N GLN A 127 -0.90 -2.66 18.12
CA GLN A 127 0.07 -3.32 19.00
C GLN A 127 -0.04 -2.81 20.45
N ASP A 128 -0.27 -1.52 20.66
CA ASP A 128 -0.43 -0.94 22.00
C ASP A 128 -1.65 -1.55 22.72
N HIS A 129 -2.67 -1.92 21.98
CA HIS A 129 -3.86 -2.61 22.49
C HIS A 129 -3.70 -4.14 22.61
N ARG A 130 -2.50 -4.70 22.45
CA ARG A 130 -2.19 -6.13 22.58
C ARG A 130 -3.01 -7.07 21.68
N TYR A 131 -3.44 -6.60 20.51
CA TYR A 131 -4.08 -7.50 19.55
C TYR A 131 -3.08 -8.54 19.02
N ASN A 132 -3.58 -9.76 18.80
CA ASN A 132 -2.79 -10.81 18.18
C ASN A 132 -2.41 -10.38 16.74
N GLU A 133 -1.18 -10.71 16.29
CA GLU A 133 -0.65 -10.32 14.97
C GLU A 133 -1.58 -10.74 13.82
N TRP A 134 -2.22 -11.89 13.92
CA TRP A 134 -3.21 -12.36 12.94
C TRP A 134 -4.46 -11.49 12.90
N ILE A 135 -4.96 -11.08 14.05
CA ILE A 135 -6.14 -10.21 14.14
C ILE A 135 -5.78 -8.83 13.60
N ALA A 136 -4.61 -8.29 13.97
CA ALA A 136 -4.14 -7.01 13.46
C ALA A 136 -4.01 -7.03 11.92
N PHE A 137 -3.44 -8.09 11.35
CA PHE A 137 -3.36 -8.26 9.90
C PHE A 137 -4.74 -8.19 9.22
N TRP A 138 -5.71 -8.96 9.72
CA TRP A 138 -7.04 -8.99 9.11
C TRP A 138 -7.79 -7.66 9.24
N VAL A 139 -7.67 -6.99 10.39
CA VAL A 139 -8.28 -5.66 10.60
C VAL A 139 -7.69 -4.66 9.62
N LEU A 140 -6.36 -4.59 9.50
CA LEU A 140 -5.69 -3.69 8.57
C LEU A 140 -6.07 -4.01 7.11
N ALA A 141 -6.12 -5.30 6.74
CA ALA A 141 -6.51 -5.72 5.40
C ALA A 141 -7.95 -5.33 5.06
N ILE A 142 -8.90 -5.54 5.98
CA ILE A 142 -10.30 -5.17 5.76
C ILE A 142 -10.44 -3.65 5.62
N VAL A 143 -9.79 -2.86 6.47
CA VAL A 143 -9.83 -1.39 6.42
C VAL A 143 -9.21 -0.88 5.13
N ALA A 144 -8.06 -1.41 4.71
CA ALA A 144 -7.41 -1.04 3.46
C ALA A 144 -8.28 -1.34 2.23
N LEU A 145 -8.82 -2.56 2.15
CA LEU A 145 -9.67 -2.97 1.03
C LEU A 145 -10.99 -2.20 0.98
N SER A 146 -11.60 -1.92 2.14
CA SER A 146 -12.81 -1.10 2.20
C SER A 146 -12.54 0.34 1.77
N GLY A 147 -11.40 0.93 2.18
CA GLY A 147 -10.98 2.26 1.74
C GLY A 147 -10.77 2.32 0.22
N LEU A 148 -10.02 1.37 -0.35
CA LEU A 148 -9.83 1.27 -1.80
C LEU A 148 -11.17 1.12 -2.55
N GLY A 149 -12.08 0.28 -2.04
CA GLY A 149 -13.40 0.07 -2.63
C GLY A 149 -14.24 1.34 -2.59
N ILE A 150 -14.30 2.03 -1.46
CA ILE A 150 -15.03 3.31 -1.33
C ILE A 150 -14.48 4.35 -2.29
N GLY A 151 -13.15 4.51 -2.36
CA GLY A 151 -12.50 5.48 -3.24
C GLY A 151 -12.80 5.24 -4.70
N SER A 152 -12.69 4.00 -5.16
CA SER A 152 -12.97 3.63 -6.56
C SER A 152 -14.43 3.77 -6.93
N LEU A 153 -15.35 3.36 -6.05
CA LEU A 153 -16.79 3.53 -6.25
C LEU A 153 -17.20 5.00 -6.29
N SER A 154 -16.64 5.81 -5.38
CA SER A 154 -16.91 7.26 -5.36
C SER A 154 -16.49 7.91 -6.68
N HIS A 155 -15.34 7.54 -7.23
CA HIS A 155 -14.89 8.04 -8.53
C HIS A 155 -15.86 7.63 -9.63
N TYR A 156 -16.25 6.36 -9.68
CA TYR A 156 -17.17 5.84 -10.70
C TYR A 156 -18.51 6.58 -10.68
N TYR A 157 -19.13 6.76 -9.52
CA TYR A 157 -20.44 7.41 -9.42
C TYR A 157 -20.40 8.92 -9.65
N LEU A 158 -19.29 9.60 -9.32
CA LEU A 158 -19.19 11.06 -9.46
C LEU A 158 -18.72 11.48 -10.86
N THR A 159 -18.01 10.61 -11.57
CA THR A 159 -17.44 10.97 -12.88
C THR A 159 -18.25 10.39 -14.04
N ASP A 160 -18.74 9.15 -13.92
CA ASP A 160 -19.52 8.48 -14.97
C ASP A 160 -21.03 8.60 -14.76
N GLY A 161 -21.50 9.11 -13.62
CA GLY A 161 -22.92 9.29 -13.27
C GLY A 161 -23.51 10.69 -13.59
N LEU A 162 -22.70 11.59 -14.16
CA LEU A 162 -23.09 12.90 -14.69
C LEU A 162 -22.88 12.93 -16.20
#